data_cd66d845766ddc8b27a9875937953420
#
_entry.id   cd66d845766ddc8b27a9875937953420
#
_cell.length_a   1.000
_cell.length_b   1.000
_cell.length_c   1.000
_cell.angle_alpha   90.00
_cell.angle_beta   90.00
_cell.angle_gamma   90.00
#
_symmetry.space_group_name_H-M   'P 1'
#
loop_
_entity.id
_entity.type
_entity.pdbx_description
1 polymer ?
#
loop_
_entity_poly.entity_id
_entity_poly.type
_entity_poly.pdbx_seq_one_letter_code
_entity_poly.pdbx_strand_id
1 'polypeptide(L)'
;MARPGPALLKDILDTSTPANRSPFSRGLQRETKRAAVLSCAAKLFNTKGARSTTMADVASRLGLTKTSLYYYVATKEDLIYQCYDANMRQAHDQLDRAEETHEGATECLMAFLESQINTTLRSLDGEGDFYAAPLEVASLKAEHREVLEEEYRRLLRRLIDLLNRGIEAGEVRPCNPVITIRAIVGALDWSFYWLYEMPREQARSVVHVLRDLLTHGLLSSPERAAGNEAATIPPFSPEDEAFDREAQNRLKQEAFLKAGTRCFNQKGFSGTSLDEIAEQLQVSKGAFYYHFANKEALLTQCFDYTLDQLEQVVARIEQLEAPAAAKLEAACRHIFALQNSDQGPLVHFNAITALPPEVRQRLLARLACVHATLENYVAQAAETRQFREIPPGIVIQLLTGALNAAMDLDAWQPIDDINHSAGEYFSVFFSGLASPTHLQ
;
A
#
# COMPACT_ATOMS: atom_id res chain seq x y z
N MET A 1 -23.34 -16.84 3.96
CA MET A 1 -24.15 -15.61 3.98
C MET A 1 -23.69 -14.72 2.84
N ALA A 2 -24.57 -14.23 2.01
CA ALA A 2 -24.23 -13.50 0.80
C ALA A 2 -23.51 -12.17 1.13
N ARG A 3 -22.34 -11.93 0.50
CA ARG A 3 -21.59 -10.67 0.56
C ARG A 3 -22.39 -9.56 -0.12
N PRO A 4 -22.46 -8.34 0.43
CA PRO A 4 -23.08 -7.21 -0.25
C PRO A 4 -22.20 -6.83 -1.46
N GLY A 5 -22.83 -6.79 -2.62
CA GLY A 5 -22.24 -6.35 -3.87
C GLY A 5 -22.06 -4.83 -3.93
N PRO A 6 -21.69 -4.27 -5.10
CA PRO A 6 -21.20 -2.89 -5.33
C PRO A 6 -22.19 -1.74 -5.03
N ALA A 7 -23.16 -1.95 -4.18
CA ALA A 7 -24.12 -0.92 -3.74
C ALA A 7 -23.45 0.18 -2.87
N LEU A 8 -22.37 -0.13 -2.15
CA LEU A 8 -21.69 0.82 -1.25
C LEU A 8 -20.99 1.98 -1.99
N LEU A 9 -20.53 1.77 -3.20
CA LEU A 9 -19.96 2.86 -4.02
C LEU A 9 -21.00 3.91 -4.43
N LYS A 10 -22.30 3.53 -4.48
CA LYS A 10 -23.39 4.47 -4.77
C LYS A 10 -23.67 5.41 -3.61
N ASP A 11 -23.62 4.93 -2.37
CA ASP A 11 -23.93 5.75 -1.18
C ASP A 11 -22.80 6.71 -0.82
N ILE A 12 -21.54 6.36 -1.11
CA ILE A 12 -20.38 7.27 -0.97
C ILE A 12 -20.42 8.39 -2.02
N LEU A 13 -21.09 8.15 -3.13
CA LEU A 13 -21.27 9.11 -4.22
C LEU A 13 -22.58 9.92 -4.10
N ASP A 14 -23.39 9.66 -3.05
CA ASP A 14 -24.67 10.33 -2.90
C ASP A 14 -24.49 11.85 -2.68
N THR A 15 -25.08 12.59 -3.60
CA THR A 15 -24.91 14.03 -3.82
C THR A 15 -25.83 14.88 -2.94
N SER A 16 -26.48 14.31 -1.94
CA SER A 16 -27.48 14.99 -1.11
C SER A 16 -26.89 15.75 0.10
N THR A 17 -25.79 16.51 -0.09
CA THR A 17 -25.46 17.57 0.84
C THR A 17 -26.27 18.81 0.45
N PRO A 18 -27.11 19.38 1.33
CA PRO A 18 -27.91 20.54 0.98
C PRO A 18 -27.04 21.69 0.50
N ALA A 19 -27.39 22.31 -0.60
CA ALA A 19 -26.71 23.44 -1.26
C ALA A 19 -26.48 24.67 -0.33
N ASN A 20 -26.95 24.64 0.89
CA ASN A 20 -26.88 25.76 1.84
C ASN A 20 -25.64 25.76 2.75
N ARG A 21 -24.71 24.80 2.61
CA ARG A 21 -23.45 24.74 3.39
C ARG A 21 -22.20 24.68 2.53
N SER A 22 -22.21 25.33 1.36
CA SER A 22 -21.00 25.44 0.55
C SER A 22 -19.89 26.15 1.36
N PRO A 23 -18.66 25.57 1.44
CA PRO A 23 -17.52 26.24 2.08
C PRO A 23 -17.12 27.55 1.37
N PHE A 24 -17.73 27.85 0.22
CA PHE A 24 -17.52 29.06 -0.57
C PHE A 24 -18.55 30.17 -0.30
N SER A 25 -19.34 30.06 0.79
CA SER A 25 -20.22 31.15 1.23
C SER A 25 -19.43 32.44 1.50
N ARG A 26 -20.09 33.59 1.35
CA ARG A 26 -19.48 34.91 1.58
C ARG A 26 -18.95 34.97 3.02
N GLY A 27 -17.69 35.37 3.20
CA GLY A 27 -17.06 35.58 4.51
C GLY A 27 -16.01 34.57 4.93
N LEU A 28 -15.87 33.40 4.24
CA LEU A 28 -14.77 32.47 4.53
C LEU A 28 -13.43 32.99 4.01
N GLN A 29 -12.38 32.82 4.81
CA GLN A 29 -11.02 33.18 4.43
C GLN A 29 -10.55 32.35 3.21
N ARG A 30 -9.62 32.90 2.43
CA ARG A 30 -9.08 32.26 1.22
C ARG A 30 -8.45 30.88 1.52
N GLU A 31 -7.80 30.75 2.68
CA GLU A 31 -7.16 29.51 3.11
C GLU A 31 -8.17 28.40 3.39
N THR A 32 -9.27 28.71 4.07
CA THR A 32 -10.37 27.74 4.32
C THR A 32 -10.98 27.25 3.00
N LYS A 33 -11.14 28.14 2.03
CA LYS A 33 -11.66 27.79 0.70
C LYS A 33 -10.68 26.90 -0.08
N ARG A 34 -9.37 27.20 0.02
CA ARG A 34 -8.33 26.36 -0.58
C ARG A 34 -8.30 24.98 0.06
N ALA A 35 -8.35 24.88 1.38
CA ALA A 35 -8.44 23.60 2.08
C ALA A 35 -9.64 22.76 1.61
N ALA A 36 -10.82 23.38 1.46
CA ALA A 36 -11.99 22.70 0.93
C ALA A 36 -11.81 22.22 -0.52
N VAL A 37 -11.07 22.95 -1.37
CA VAL A 37 -10.71 22.50 -2.73
C VAL A 37 -9.81 21.27 -2.67
N LEU A 38 -8.78 21.30 -1.84
CA LEU A 38 -7.83 20.20 -1.70
C LEU A 38 -8.52 18.95 -1.12
N SER A 39 -9.34 19.10 -0.08
CA SER A 39 -10.12 18.03 0.55
C SER A 39 -11.08 17.36 -0.47
N CYS A 40 -11.82 18.14 -1.24
CA CYS A 40 -12.69 17.65 -2.29
C CYS A 40 -11.91 16.90 -3.39
N ALA A 41 -10.79 17.46 -3.83
CA ALA A 41 -9.94 16.82 -4.83
C ALA A 41 -9.33 15.53 -4.31
N ALA A 42 -8.82 15.53 -3.07
CA ALA A 42 -8.27 14.35 -2.39
C ALA A 42 -9.28 13.20 -2.33
N LYS A 43 -10.54 13.49 -1.95
CA LYS A 43 -11.61 12.49 -1.95
C LYS A 43 -11.82 11.89 -3.34
N LEU A 44 -11.84 12.70 -4.39
CA LEU A 44 -12.00 12.22 -5.75
C LEU A 44 -10.77 11.43 -6.23
N PHE A 45 -9.56 11.84 -5.86
CA PHE A 45 -8.33 11.12 -6.18
C PHE A 45 -8.27 9.74 -5.54
N ASN A 46 -8.65 9.64 -4.26
CA ASN A 46 -8.67 8.36 -3.54
C ASN A 46 -9.74 7.40 -4.07
N THR A 47 -10.88 7.91 -4.59
CA THR A 47 -11.99 7.06 -5.04
C THR A 47 -11.98 6.75 -6.53
N LYS A 48 -11.64 7.73 -7.37
CA LYS A 48 -11.67 7.60 -8.85
C LYS A 48 -10.27 7.48 -9.45
N GLY A 49 -9.22 7.80 -8.69
CA GLY A 49 -7.86 8.02 -9.17
C GLY A 49 -7.67 9.46 -9.68
N ALA A 50 -6.45 9.98 -9.50
CA ALA A 50 -6.13 11.35 -9.91
C ALA A 50 -6.26 11.52 -11.43
N ARG A 51 -5.91 10.49 -12.23
CA ARG A 51 -6.02 10.51 -13.69
C ARG A 51 -7.46 10.69 -14.16
N SER A 52 -8.39 9.92 -13.61
CA SER A 52 -9.81 9.89 -14.01
C SER A 52 -10.61 11.10 -13.50
N THR A 53 -10.05 11.84 -12.54
CA THR A 53 -10.67 13.05 -11.98
C THR A 53 -10.34 14.26 -12.85
N THR A 54 -11.34 15.02 -13.27
CA THR A 54 -11.17 16.27 -14.04
C THR A 54 -11.32 17.49 -13.14
N MET A 55 -10.77 18.65 -13.60
CA MET A 55 -11.01 19.94 -12.93
C MET A 55 -12.50 20.30 -12.89
N ALA A 56 -13.28 19.84 -13.88
CA ALA A 56 -14.73 20.03 -13.90
C ALA A 56 -15.43 19.21 -12.81
N ASP A 57 -14.99 17.99 -12.55
CA ASP A 57 -15.54 17.14 -11.46
C ASP A 57 -15.37 17.82 -10.10
N VAL A 58 -14.15 18.32 -9.83
CA VAL A 58 -13.86 19.05 -8.57
C VAL A 58 -14.70 20.32 -8.46
N ALA A 59 -14.76 21.14 -9.52
CA ALA A 59 -15.54 22.36 -9.53
C ALA A 59 -17.03 22.09 -9.32
N SER A 60 -17.60 21.12 -10.05
CA SER A 60 -19.01 20.73 -9.94
C SER A 60 -19.38 20.29 -8.52
N ARG A 61 -18.52 19.48 -7.91
CA ARG A 61 -18.78 18.99 -6.54
C ARG A 61 -18.75 20.06 -5.47
N LEU A 62 -18.00 21.14 -5.71
CA LEU A 62 -17.92 22.32 -4.83
C LEU A 62 -18.97 23.38 -5.15
N GLY A 63 -19.78 23.21 -6.18
CA GLY A 63 -20.70 24.24 -6.67
C GLY A 63 -19.98 25.46 -7.26
N LEU A 64 -18.76 25.25 -7.81
CA LEU A 64 -17.94 26.27 -8.44
C LEU A 64 -17.99 26.15 -9.97
N THR A 65 -17.70 27.27 -10.65
CA THR A 65 -17.33 27.22 -12.06
C THR A 65 -15.88 26.75 -12.21
N LYS A 66 -15.55 26.13 -13.35
CA LYS A 66 -14.17 25.74 -13.66
C LYS A 66 -13.21 26.95 -13.60
N THR A 67 -13.66 28.13 -14.03
CA THR A 67 -12.89 29.40 -13.95
C THR A 67 -12.61 29.77 -12.49
N SER A 68 -13.60 29.62 -11.60
CA SER A 68 -13.42 29.91 -10.16
C SER A 68 -12.43 28.97 -9.49
N LEU A 69 -12.36 27.70 -9.94
CA LEU A 69 -11.40 26.74 -9.42
C LEU A 69 -9.95 27.13 -9.78
N TYR A 70 -9.72 27.63 -10.99
CA TYR A 70 -8.40 28.10 -11.44
C TYR A 70 -7.84 29.29 -10.63
N TYR A 71 -8.68 29.97 -9.82
CA TYR A 71 -8.20 30.98 -8.88
C TYR A 71 -7.39 30.36 -7.72
N TYR A 72 -7.63 29.09 -7.38
CA TYR A 72 -6.97 28.37 -6.29
C TYR A 72 -5.81 27.50 -6.75
N VAL A 73 -5.89 26.94 -7.96
CA VAL A 73 -4.92 26.01 -8.53
C VAL A 73 -4.74 26.29 -10.02
N ALA A 74 -3.50 26.39 -10.49
CA ALA A 74 -3.19 26.76 -11.86
C ALA A 74 -3.47 25.64 -12.88
N THR A 75 -3.18 24.40 -12.52
CA THR A 75 -3.33 23.23 -13.38
C THR A 75 -3.82 22.02 -12.56
N LYS A 76 -4.22 20.95 -13.26
CA LYS A 76 -4.55 19.67 -12.59
C LYS A 76 -3.31 19.08 -11.90
N GLU A 77 -2.15 19.16 -12.52
CA GLU A 77 -0.90 18.68 -11.94
C GLU A 77 -0.54 19.45 -10.65
N ASP A 78 -0.70 20.79 -10.67
CA ASP A 78 -0.54 21.64 -9.50
C ASP A 78 -1.54 21.25 -8.38
N LEU A 79 -2.80 20.94 -8.73
CA LEU A 79 -3.78 20.44 -7.76
C LEU A 79 -3.34 19.10 -7.12
N ILE A 80 -2.84 18.16 -7.92
CA ILE A 80 -2.34 16.87 -7.42
C ILE A 80 -1.16 17.11 -6.46
N TYR A 81 -0.19 17.91 -6.89
CA TYR A 81 0.96 18.28 -6.06
C TYR A 81 0.53 18.90 -4.73
N GLN A 82 -0.38 19.89 -4.75
CA GLN A 82 -0.85 20.55 -3.53
C GLN A 82 -1.60 19.57 -2.60
N CYS A 83 -2.34 18.60 -3.14
CA CYS A 83 -3.00 17.57 -2.32
C CYS A 83 -1.99 16.66 -1.64
N TYR A 84 -0.92 16.25 -2.34
CA TYR A 84 0.14 15.42 -1.76
C TYR A 84 1.01 16.18 -0.77
N ASP A 85 1.34 17.44 -1.05
CA ASP A 85 2.05 18.33 -0.14
C ASP A 85 1.24 18.57 1.15
N ALA A 86 -0.08 18.76 1.05
CA ALA A 86 -0.96 18.88 2.23
C ALA A 86 -0.95 17.58 3.07
N ASN A 87 -0.92 16.41 2.44
CA ASN A 87 -0.80 15.14 3.15
C ASN A 87 0.54 15.02 3.88
N MET A 88 1.65 15.37 3.22
CA MET A 88 2.97 15.35 3.86
C MET A 88 3.07 16.31 5.04
N ARG A 89 2.59 17.55 4.89
CA ARG A 89 2.54 18.51 5.99
C ARG A 89 1.74 17.99 7.16
N GLN A 90 0.56 17.42 6.90
CA GLN A 90 -0.24 16.84 7.97
C GLN A 90 0.48 15.69 8.67
N ALA A 91 1.18 14.81 7.95
CA ALA A 91 1.94 13.74 8.55
C ALA A 91 3.04 14.28 9.48
N HIS A 92 3.77 15.33 9.05
CA HIS A 92 4.76 16.00 9.90
C HIS A 92 4.12 16.64 11.13
N ASP A 93 3.01 17.39 10.97
CA ASP A 93 2.29 18.02 12.08
C ASP A 93 1.76 16.98 13.10
N GLN A 94 1.37 15.80 12.64
CA GLN A 94 0.93 14.72 13.51
C GLN A 94 2.10 14.10 14.28
N LEU A 95 3.26 13.95 13.64
CA LEU A 95 4.45 13.47 14.30
C LEU A 95 4.95 14.48 15.34
N ASP A 96 4.95 15.78 15.01
CA ASP A 96 5.31 16.86 15.95
C ASP A 96 4.41 16.81 17.21
N ARG A 97 3.09 16.69 17.03
CA ARG A 97 2.15 16.55 18.15
C ARG A 97 2.37 15.29 18.97
N ALA A 98 2.71 14.17 18.31
CA ALA A 98 3.02 12.94 19.03
C ALA A 98 4.26 13.10 19.90
N GLU A 99 5.32 13.73 19.38
CA GLU A 99 6.55 14.02 20.13
C GLU A 99 6.36 15.07 21.24
N GLU A 100 5.43 16.03 21.07
CA GLU A 100 5.08 17.03 22.11
C GLU A 100 4.23 16.43 23.25
N THR A 101 3.42 15.41 22.97
CA THR A 101 2.43 14.87 23.91
C THR A 101 2.91 13.64 24.67
N HIS A 102 3.91 12.93 24.17
CA HIS A 102 4.40 11.66 24.72
C HIS A 102 5.91 11.70 24.97
N GLU A 103 6.34 11.24 26.12
CA GLU A 103 7.76 11.19 26.50
C GLU A 103 8.47 9.94 25.94
N GLY A 104 7.77 8.80 25.86
CA GLY A 104 8.31 7.53 25.36
C GLY A 104 8.38 7.47 23.84
N ALA A 105 9.51 7.01 23.30
CA ALA A 105 9.69 6.93 21.84
C ALA A 105 8.69 5.97 21.18
N THR A 106 8.38 4.85 21.83
CA THR A 106 7.39 3.88 21.35
C THR A 106 5.99 4.47 21.33
N GLU A 107 5.60 5.19 22.38
CA GLU A 107 4.28 5.85 22.42
C GLU A 107 4.16 6.97 21.40
N CYS A 108 5.22 7.75 21.14
CA CYS A 108 5.24 8.74 20.04
C CYS A 108 4.99 8.06 18.68
N LEU A 109 5.68 6.95 18.41
CA LEU A 109 5.51 6.19 17.17
C LEU A 109 4.07 5.68 17.04
N MET A 110 3.54 5.03 18.08
CA MET A 110 2.18 4.49 18.07
C MET A 110 1.13 5.59 17.90
N ALA A 111 1.24 6.71 18.62
CA ALA A 111 0.34 7.84 18.52
C ALA A 111 0.33 8.45 17.09
N PHE A 112 1.50 8.54 16.46
CA PHE A 112 1.61 8.96 15.07
C PHE A 112 0.87 7.98 14.13
N LEU A 113 1.13 6.68 14.21
CA LEU A 113 0.53 5.67 13.34
C LEU A 113 -1.00 5.62 13.50
N GLU A 114 -1.49 5.70 14.73
CA GLU A 114 -2.93 5.79 15.03
C GLU A 114 -3.56 7.05 14.45
N SER A 115 -2.84 8.19 14.51
CA SER A 115 -3.34 9.45 13.98
C SER A 115 -3.52 9.41 12.45
N GLN A 116 -2.68 8.66 11.72
CA GLN A 116 -2.83 8.44 10.28
C GLN A 116 -4.16 7.73 9.96
N ILE A 117 -4.44 6.60 10.66
CA ILE A 117 -5.70 5.85 10.48
C ILE A 117 -6.89 6.70 10.91
N ASN A 118 -6.82 7.37 12.08
CA ASN A 118 -7.90 8.20 12.59
C ASN A 118 -8.24 9.37 11.65
N THR A 119 -7.26 9.94 10.97
CA THR A 119 -7.52 10.97 9.96
C THR A 119 -8.38 10.46 8.83
N THR A 120 -8.06 9.28 8.30
CA THR A 120 -8.86 8.64 7.25
C THR A 120 -10.27 8.33 7.76
N LEU A 121 -10.42 7.74 8.96
CA LEU A 121 -11.72 7.41 9.55
C LEU A 121 -12.59 8.64 9.77
N ARG A 122 -12.05 9.72 10.34
CA ARG A 122 -12.78 10.98 10.55
C ARG A 122 -13.25 11.60 9.22
N SER A 123 -12.39 11.56 8.19
CA SER A 123 -12.76 12.03 6.86
C SER A 123 -13.93 11.23 6.29
N LEU A 124 -13.93 9.92 6.51
CA LEU A 124 -15.00 9.02 6.07
C LEU A 124 -16.30 9.22 6.85
N ASP A 125 -16.23 9.62 8.13
CA ASP A 125 -17.40 9.98 8.95
C ASP A 125 -17.89 11.43 8.69
N GLY A 126 -17.19 12.17 7.80
CA GLY A 126 -17.55 13.57 7.48
C GLY A 126 -17.11 14.59 8.52
N GLU A 127 -16.22 14.21 9.45
CA GLU A 127 -15.75 15.02 10.57
C GLU A 127 -14.40 15.71 10.32
N GLY A 128 -13.80 15.53 9.15
CA GLY A 128 -12.49 16.08 8.81
C GLY A 128 -12.25 16.21 7.32
N ASP A 129 -11.10 16.80 6.98
CA ASP A 129 -10.65 16.91 5.60
C ASP A 129 -10.13 15.58 5.06
N PHE A 130 -10.31 15.36 3.77
CA PHE A 130 -9.70 14.27 3.04
C PHE A 130 -8.27 14.65 2.64
N TYR A 131 -7.35 13.71 2.80
CA TYR A 131 -5.98 13.80 2.31
C TYR A 131 -5.76 12.78 1.19
N ALA A 132 -5.09 13.20 0.13
CA ALA A 132 -4.84 12.33 -1.00
C ALA A 132 -3.68 11.38 -0.70
N ALA A 133 -3.90 10.09 -0.92
CA ALA A 133 -2.81 9.12 -0.92
C ALA A 133 -1.85 9.42 -2.09
N PRO A 134 -0.52 9.41 -1.87
CA PRO A 134 0.47 9.82 -2.87
C PRO A 134 0.74 8.72 -3.91
N LEU A 135 -0.30 8.25 -4.60
CA LEU A 135 -0.26 7.10 -5.50
C LEU A 135 0.43 7.36 -6.84
N GLU A 136 0.39 8.60 -7.31
CA GLU A 136 0.87 8.98 -8.64
C GLU A 136 2.02 10.00 -8.57
N VAL A 137 2.83 9.99 -7.51
CA VAL A 137 3.97 10.92 -7.32
C VAL A 137 4.93 10.85 -8.51
N ALA A 138 5.19 9.66 -9.02
CA ALA A 138 6.06 9.45 -10.19
C ALA A 138 5.56 10.14 -11.47
N SER A 139 4.27 10.51 -11.55
CA SER A 139 3.68 11.21 -12.71
C SER A 139 3.78 12.73 -12.64
N LEU A 140 4.24 13.27 -11.50
CA LEU A 140 4.44 14.71 -11.32
C LEU A 140 5.69 15.19 -12.06
N LYS A 141 5.77 16.51 -12.30
CA LYS A 141 6.99 17.16 -12.78
C LYS A 141 8.15 16.89 -11.80
N ALA A 142 9.36 16.82 -12.33
CA ALA A 142 10.55 16.54 -11.54
C ALA A 142 10.68 17.44 -10.30
N GLU A 143 10.45 18.74 -10.45
CA GLU A 143 10.52 19.72 -9.37
C GLU A 143 9.58 19.38 -8.20
N HIS A 144 8.32 19.06 -8.49
CA HIS A 144 7.31 18.70 -7.49
C HIS A 144 7.58 17.34 -6.87
N ARG A 145 8.02 16.39 -7.70
CA ARG A 145 8.34 15.03 -7.24
C ARG A 145 9.50 15.04 -6.27
N GLU A 146 10.60 15.72 -6.60
CA GLU A 146 11.80 15.82 -5.75
C GLU A 146 11.48 16.40 -4.37
N VAL A 147 10.63 17.43 -4.30
CA VAL A 147 10.18 18.01 -3.03
C VAL A 147 9.42 16.98 -2.19
N LEU A 148 8.43 16.29 -2.78
CA LEU A 148 7.62 15.31 -2.06
C LEU A 148 8.44 14.09 -1.61
N GLU A 149 9.36 13.61 -2.45
CA GLU A 149 10.25 12.50 -2.11
C GLU A 149 11.20 12.87 -0.97
N GLU A 150 11.70 14.12 -0.93
CA GLU A 150 12.55 14.57 0.18
C GLU A 150 11.77 14.73 1.49
N GLU A 151 10.55 15.28 1.45
CA GLU A 151 9.70 15.36 2.64
C GLU A 151 9.32 13.95 3.15
N TYR A 152 9.05 13.01 2.26
CA TYR A 152 8.81 11.61 2.64
C TYR A 152 10.04 10.97 3.28
N ARG A 153 11.24 11.15 2.68
CA ARG A 153 12.50 10.66 3.26
C ARG A 153 12.77 11.28 4.64
N ARG A 154 12.45 12.57 4.81
CA ARG A 154 12.58 13.27 6.09
C ARG A 154 11.65 12.68 7.14
N LEU A 155 10.39 12.40 6.80
CA LEU A 155 9.43 11.74 7.69
C LEU A 155 9.94 10.35 8.12
N LEU A 156 10.39 9.53 7.17
CA LEU A 156 10.91 8.20 7.47
C LEU A 156 12.15 8.26 8.37
N ARG A 157 13.10 9.18 8.15
CA ARG A 157 14.26 9.35 9.04
C ARG A 157 13.84 9.64 10.47
N ARG A 158 12.87 10.52 10.68
CA ARG A 158 12.34 10.82 12.02
C ARG A 158 11.72 9.59 12.68
N LEU A 159 10.95 8.78 11.94
CA LEU A 159 10.38 7.53 12.47
C LEU A 159 11.45 6.49 12.78
N ILE A 160 12.49 6.39 11.96
CA ILE A 160 13.66 5.52 12.22
C ILE A 160 14.38 5.97 13.49
N ASP A 161 14.59 7.28 13.68
CA ASP A 161 15.21 7.83 14.89
C ASP A 161 14.35 7.60 16.14
N LEU A 162 13.02 7.67 16.04
CA LEU A 162 12.11 7.29 17.11
C LEU A 162 12.28 5.82 17.50
N LEU A 163 12.29 4.92 16.51
CA LEU A 163 12.45 3.50 16.77
C LEU A 163 13.82 3.18 17.39
N ASN A 164 14.90 3.84 16.93
CA ASN A 164 16.23 3.70 17.54
C ASN A 164 16.23 4.12 19.02
N ARG A 165 15.62 5.26 19.34
CA ARG A 165 15.49 5.72 20.73
C ARG A 165 14.74 4.70 21.59
N GLY A 166 13.66 4.09 21.05
CA GLY A 166 12.92 3.02 21.76
C GLY A 166 13.75 1.77 21.99
N ILE A 167 14.61 1.38 21.02
CA ILE A 167 15.56 0.27 21.17
C ILE A 167 16.61 0.58 22.25
N GLU A 168 17.21 1.76 22.22
CA GLU A 168 18.21 2.21 23.19
C GLU A 168 17.65 2.32 24.62
N ALA A 169 16.39 2.73 24.76
CA ALA A 169 15.67 2.79 26.02
C ALA A 169 15.21 1.40 26.53
N GLY A 170 15.33 0.35 25.71
CA GLY A 170 14.86 -1.00 26.05
C GLY A 170 13.35 -1.17 25.96
N GLU A 171 12.61 -0.19 25.46
CA GLU A 171 11.16 -0.25 25.20
C GLU A 171 10.85 -1.21 24.06
N VAL A 172 11.70 -1.17 23.02
CA VAL A 172 11.58 -1.98 21.80
C VAL A 172 12.64 -3.07 21.82
N ARG A 173 12.25 -4.27 21.39
CA ARG A 173 13.21 -5.37 21.20
C ARG A 173 14.23 -5.01 20.09
N PRO A 174 15.43 -5.60 20.10
CA PRO A 174 16.40 -5.41 19.04
C PRO A 174 15.81 -5.79 17.67
N CYS A 175 15.88 -4.87 16.71
CA CYS A 175 15.46 -5.06 15.32
C CYS A 175 16.22 -4.07 14.42
N ASN A 176 16.16 -4.29 13.11
CA ASN A 176 16.66 -3.31 12.14
C ASN A 176 15.64 -2.17 11.97
N PRO A 177 15.95 -0.95 12.40
CA PRO A 177 14.96 0.14 12.42
C PRO A 177 14.53 0.60 11.03
N VAL A 178 15.43 0.56 10.04
CA VAL A 178 15.11 0.94 8.65
C VAL A 178 14.11 -0.05 8.06
N ILE A 179 14.41 -1.34 8.13
CA ILE A 179 13.56 -2.42 7.62
C ILE A 179 12.21 -2.41 8.32
N THR A 180 12.20 -2.28 9.66
CA THR A 180 10.99 -2.30 10.47
C THR A 180 10.08 -1.11 10.17
N ILE A 181 10.61 0.12 10.10
CA ILE A 181 9.80 1.31 9.76
C ILE A 181 9.26 1.21 8.33
N ARG A 182 10.04 0.70 7.38
CA ARG A 182 9.56 0.49 6.01
C ARG A 182 8.38 -0.49 5.95
N ALA A 183 8.45 -1.58 6.72
CA ALA A 183 7.35 -2.54 6.82
C ALA A 183 6.08 -1.92 7.43
N ILE A 184 6.23 -1.18 8.52
CA ILE A 184 5.11 -0.52 9.22
C ILE A 184 4.45 0.54 8.33
N VAL A 185 5.25 1.46 7.77
CA VAL A 185 4.73 2.54 6.91
C VAL A 185 4.09 1.95 5.66
N GLY A 186 4.71 0.94 5.05
CA GLY A 186 4.14 0.24 3.90
C GLY A 186 2.77 -0.39 4.20
N ALA A 187 2.59 -0.97 5.39
CA ALA A 187 1.30 -1.50 5.81
C ALA A 187 0.21 -0.41 5.87
N LEU A 188 0.59 0.83 6.22
CA LEU A 188 -0.33 1.97 6.29
C LEU A 188 -0.57 2.63 4.94
N ASP A 189 0.42 2.66 4.05
CA ASP A 189 0.31 3.29 2.72
C ASP A 189 -0.82 2.71 1.86
N TRP A 190 -1.27 1.48 2.15
CA TRP A 190 -2.40 0.82 1.51
C TRP A 190 -3.75 1.07 2.22
N SER A 191 -3.74 1.60 3.45
CA SER A 191 -4.93 1.72 4.31
C SER A 191 -6.03 2.60 3.71
N PHE A 192 -5.67 3.66 2.98
CA PHE A 192 -6.62 4.54 2.30
C PHE A 192 -7.53 3.78 1.30
N TYR A 193 -7.10 2.63 0.76
CA TYR A 193 -7.88 1.86 -0.18
C TYR A 193 -8.91 0.96 0.53
N TRP A 194 -8.47 0.07 1.41
CA TRP A 194 -9.35 -0.91 2.02
C TRP A 194 -10.23 -0.35 3.16
N LEU A 195 -9.80 0.73 3.83
CA LEU A 195 -10.65 1.41 4.82
C LEU A 195 -11.92 2.02 4.20
N TYR A 196 -11.87 2.44 2.93
CA TYR A 196 -13.06 2.93 2.22
C TYR A 196 -14.07 1.81 1.92
N GLU A 197 -13.60 0.59 1.71
CA GLU A 197 -14.42 -0.58 1.38
C GLU A 197 -14.92 -1.35 2.62
N MET A 198 -14.30 -1.10 3.79
CA MET A 198 -14.59 -1.80 5.03
C MET A 198 -15.87 -1.27 5.71
N PRO A 199 -16.73 -2.14 6.31
CA PRO A 199 -17.82 -1.68 7.16
C PRO A 199 -17.34 -0.78 8.30
N ARG A 200 -18.02 0.34 8.56
CA ARG A 200 -17.60 1.37 9.52
C ARG A 200 -17.31 0.86 10.93
N GLU A 201 -18.13 -0.07 11.40
CA GLU A 201 -17.94 -0.69 12.71
C GLU A 201 -16.60 -1.43 12.79
N GLN A 202 -16.27 -2.19 11.76
CA GLN A 202 -15.00 -2.91 11.66
C GLN A 202 -13.83 -1.94 11.44
N ALA A 203 -14.00 -0.89 10.62
CA ALA A 203 -12.96 0.10 10.36
C ALA A 203 -12.50 0.82 11.64
N ARG A 204 -13.40 1.09 12.58
CA ARG A 204 -13.07 1.71 13.88
C ARG A 204 -12.18 0.83 14.77
N SER A 205 -12.25 -0.49 14.63
CA SER A 205 -11.38 -1.41 15.38
C SER A 205 -9.93 -1.43 14.85
N VAL A 206 -9.69 -0.93 13.64
CA VAL A 206 -8.37 -0.99 12.99
C VAL A 206 -7.29 -0.31 13.81
N VAL A 207 -7.58 0.84 14.43
CA VAL A 207 -6.61 1.57 15.26
C VAL A 207 -6.13 0.69 16.43
N HIS A 208 -7.07 0.06 17.12
CA HIS A 208 -6.77 -0.83 18.25
C HIS A 208 -6.01 -2.08 17.77
N VAL A 209 -6.46 -2.69 16.68
CA VAL A 209 -5.80 -3.87 16.10
C VAL A 209 -4.38 -3.55 15.63
N LEU A 210 -4.18 -2.39 15.00
CA LEU A 210 -2.85 -1.95 14.58
C LEU A 210 -1.90 -1.81 15.78
N ARG A 211 -2.30 -1.09 16.83
CA ARG A 211 -1.50 -0.94 18.05
C ARG A 211 -1.17 -2.30 18.66
N ASP A 212 -2.17 -3.15 18.85
CA ASP A 212 -2.02 -4.46 19.45
C ASP A 212 -1.09 -5.36 18.61
N LEU A 213 -1.26 -5.38 17.29
CA LEU A 213 -0.41 -6.13 16.37
C LEU A 213 1.04 -5.66 16.40
N LEU A 214 1.27 -4.35 16.32
CA LEU A 214 2.63 -3.80 16.30
C LEU A 214 3.32 -3.93 17.68
N THR A 215 2.55 -3.90 18.76
CA THR A 215 3.12 -4.06 20.12
C THR A 215 3.48 -5.51 20.40
N HIS A 216 2.57 -6.46 20.17
CA HIS A 216 2.68 -7.84 20.63
C HIS A 216 2.93 -8.86 19.52
N GLY A 217 2.67 -8.51 18.25
CA GLY A 217 2.73 -9.41 17.10
C GLY A 217 1.57 -10.41 17.06
N LEU A 218 1.64 -11.32 16.09
CA LEU A 218 0.68 -12.41 15.91
C LEU A 218 0.96 -13.60 16.82
N LEU A 219 2.23 -13.93 17.07
CA LEU A 219 2.63 -15.14 17.80
C LEU A 219 2.14 -15.12 19.26
N SER A 220 1.58 -16.23 19.71
CA SER A 220 1.11 -16.39 21.10
C SER A 220 2.24 -16.49 22.11
N SER A 221 3.45 -16.85 21.69
CA SER A 221 4.65 -16.94 22.51
C SER A 221 5.88 -16.61 21.69
N PRO A 222 6.77 -15.70 22.20
CA PRO A 222 8.04 -15.36 21.54
C PRO A 222 8.99 -16.55 21.35
N GLU A 223 8.93 -17.56 22.25
CA GLU A 223 9.77 -18.76 22.19
C GLU A 223 9.46 -19.61 20.95
N ARG A 224 8.25 -19.52 20.39
CA ARG A 224 7.87 -20.20 19.14
C ARG A 224 8.48 -19.56 17.90
N ALA A 225 8.87 -18.30 17.97
CA ALA A 225 9.58 -17.61 16.89
C ALA A 225 10.98 -18.21 16.63
N ALA A 226 11.64 -18.69 17.69
CA ALA A 226 12.99 -19.27 17.62
C ALA A 226 13.00 -20.74 17.14
N GLY A 227 11.86 -21.43 17.19
CA GLY A 227 11.72 -22.85 16.82
C GLY A 227 11.09 -23.11 15.44
N ASN A 228 10.54 -22.08 14.82
CA ASN A 228 10.07 -22.16 13.44
C ASN A 228 11.28 -21.93 12.51
N GLU A 229 12.00 -22.99 12.17
CA GLU A 229 12.61 -23.04 10.85
C GLU A 229 11.44 -22.87 9.87
N ALA A 230 11.22 -21.64 9.44
CA ALA A 230 10.26 -21.34 8.38
C ALA A 230 10.56 -22.32 7.26
N ALA A 231 9.61 -23.19 6.95
CA ALA A 231 9.82 -24.25 5.99
C ALA A 231 10.47 -23.61 4.77
N THR A 232 11.73 -23.92 4.53
CA THR A 232 12.53 -23.32 3.47
C THR A 232 11.90 -23.82 2.18
N ILE A 233 10.96 -23.03 1.66
CA ILE A 233 10.39 -23.32 0.35
C ILE A 233 11.55 -23.11 -0.61
N PRO A 234 11.95 -24.13 -1.36
CA PRO A 234 13.04 -23.97 -2.31
C PRO A 234 12.73 -22.79 -3.24
N PRO A 235 13.73 -21.99 -3.62
CA PRO A 235 13.51 -20.94 -4.61
C PRO A 235 12.87 -21.57 -5.86
N PHE A 236 12.01 -20.79 -6.51
CA PHE A 236 11.40 -21.19 -7.77
C PHE A 236 12.51 -21.53 -8.76
N SER A 237 12.80 -22.82 -8.96
CA SER A 237 13.53 -23.24 -10.15
C SER A 237 12.53 -23.21 -11.30
N PRO A 238 12.83 -22.54 -12.41
CA PRO A 238 12.08 -22.76 -13.64
C PRO A 238 12.16 -24.28 -13.89
N GLU A 239 11.02 -24.94 -14.02
CA GLU A 239 11.03 -26.32 -14.52
C GLU A 239 11.84 -26.30 -15.82
N ASP A 240 12.70 -27.27 -16.03
CA ASP A 240 13.49 -27.46 -17.27
C ASP A 240 12.53 -27.57 -18.46
N GLU A 241 12.00 -26.43 -18.92
CA GLU A 241 11.17 -26.39 -20.11
C GLU A 241 12.05 -26.63 -21.32
N ALA A 242 11.79 -27.75 -21.99
CA ALA A 242 12.37 -28.09 -23.28
C ALA A 242 12.36 -26.84 -24.20
N PHE A 243 13.44 -26.64 -24.96
CA PHE A 243 13.64 -25.54 -25.91
C PHE A 243 12.61 -25.62 -27.06
N ASP A 244 11.36 -25.30 -26.77
CA ASP A 244 10.28 -25.17 -27.71
C ASP A 244 10.01 -23.68 -28.05
N ARG A 245 9.49 -23.42 -29.23
CA ARG A 245 9.15 -22.08 -29.74
C ARG A 245 8.11 -21.41 -28.88
N GLU A 246 7.25 -22.18 -28.21
CA GLU A 246 6.25 -21.66 -27.26
C GLU A 246 6.91 -21.22 -25.96
N ALA A 247 7.90 -21.95 -25.45
CA ALA A 247 8.68 -21.57 -24.28
C ALA A 247 9.44 -20.26 -24.52
N GLN A 248 10.05 -20.10 -25.71
CA GLN A 248 10.71 -18.83 -26.08
C GLN A 248 9.74 -17.66 -26.17
N ASN A 249 8.51 -17.87 -26.64
CA ASN A 249 7.50 -16.83 -26.69
C ASN A 249 7.03 -16.45 -25.28
N ARG A 250 6.84 -17.43 -24.37
CA ARG A 250 6.53 -17.17 -22.95
C ARG A 250 7.61 -16.35 -22.27
N LEU A 251 8.89 -16.74 -22.41
CA LEU A 251 10.03 -15.98 -21.85
C LEU A 251 10.10 -14.54 -22.36
N LYS A 252 9.81 -14.33 -23.67
CA LYS A 252 9.75 -12.97 -24.22
C LYS A 252 8.58 -12.16 -23.62
N GLN A 253 7.41 -12.78 -23.50
CA GLN A 253 6.25 -12.13 -22.91
C GLN A 253 6.49 -11.77 -21.43
N GLU A 254 7.08 -12.66 -20.65
CA GLU A 254 7.49 -12.38 -19.28
C GLU A 254 8.49 -11.21 -19.20
N ALA A 255 9.49 -11.19 -20.08
CA ALA A 255 10.44 -10.07 -20.14
C ALA A 255 9.74 -8.73 -20.41
N PHE A 256 8.73 -8.72 -21.30
CA PHE A 256 7.91 -7.55 -21.56
C PHE A 256 7.10 -7.12 -20.32
N LEU A 257 6.48 -8.08 -19.63
CA LEU A 257 5.68 -7.81 -18.42
C LEU A 257 6.56 -7.28 -17.30
N LYS A 258 7.73 -7.89 -17.06
CA LYS A 258 8.70 -7.44 -16.04
C LYS A 258 9.23 -6.03 -16.33
N ALA A 259 9.59 -5.74 -17.59
CA ALA A 259 10.01 -4.39 -17.99
C ALA A 259 8.87 -3.37 -17.85
N GLY A 260 7.65 -3.72 -18.29
CA GLY A 260 6.46 -2.91 -18.11
C GLY A 260 6.18 -2.63 -16.65
N THR A 261 6.23 -3.64 -15.79
CA THR A 261 6.05 -3.52 -14.34
C THR A 261 7.07 -2.57 -13.72
N ARG A 262 8.36 -2.72 -14.04
CA ARG A 262 9.41 -1.79 -13.56
C ARG A 262 9.11 -0.34 -13.97
N CYS A 263 8.72 -0.12 -15.23
CA CYS A 263 8.36 1.22 -15.69
C CYS A 263 7.13 1.77 -14.98
N PHE A 264 6.07 0.97 -14.78
CA PHE A 264 4.89 1.41 -14.05
C PHE A 264 5.17 1.72 -12.58
N ASN A 265 5.96 0.88 -11.92
CA ASN A 265 6.33 1.09 -10.53
C ASN A 265 7.21 2.34 -10.35
N GLN A 266 8.17 2.59 -11.25
CA GLN A 266 9.11 3.72 -11.16
C GLN A 266 8.54 5.05 -11.67
N LYS A 267 7.75 5.03 -12.75
CA LYS A 267 7.30 6.24 -13.46
C LYS A 267 5.80 6.48 -13.37
N GLY A 268 5.07 5.57 -12.72
CA GLY A 268 3.62 5.55 -12.72
C GLY A 268 3.04 5.27 -14.11
N PHE A 269 1.71 5.12 -14.18
CA PHE A 269 1.04 4.86 -15.45
C PHE A 269 1.23 5.99 -16.45
N SER A 270 1.11 7.24 -16.02
CA SER A 270 1.20 8.41 -16.92
C SER A 270 2.61 8.62 -17.47
N GLY A 271 3.64 8.40 -16.65
CA GLY A 271 5.04 8.58 -17.04
C GLY A 271 5.62 7.43 -17.87
N THR A 272 4.95 6.28 -17.96
CA THR A 272 5.41 5.13 -18.72
C THR A 272 5.11 5.30 -20.21
N SER A 273 6.10 4.99 -21.06
CA SER A 273 5.98 4.95 -22.53
C SER A 273 6.23 3.54 -23.05
N LEU A 274 5.34 3.03 -23.90
CA LEU A 274 5.53 1.73 -24.57
C LEU A 274 6.74 1.73 -25.49
N ASP A 275 7.03 2.86 -26.12
CA ASP A 275 8.19 3.03 -27.00
C ASP A 275 9.50 2.93 -26.23
N GLU A 276 9.54 3.51 -25.02
CA GLU A 276 10.70 3.42 -24.12
C GLU A 276 10.93 2.00 -23.62
N ILE A 277 9.85 1.28 -23.28
CA ILE A 277 9.96 -0.13 -22.89
C ILE A 277 10.49 -0.98 -24.05
N ALA A 278 10.01 -0.76 -25.27
CA ALA A 278 10.49 -1.46 -26.46
C ALA A 278 11.99 -1.20 -26.70
N GLU A 279 12.44 0.04 -26.50
CA GLU A 279 13.85 0.43 -26.63
C GLU A 279 14.73 -0.25 -25.58
N GLN A 280 14.32 -0.24 -24.31
CA GLN A 280 15.01 -0.92 -23.21
C GLN A 280 15.19 -2.42 -23.46
N LEU A 281 14.21 -3.05 -24.09
CA LEU A 281 14.22 -4.48 -24.43
C LEU A 281 14.89 -4.77 -25.77
N GLN A 282 15.37 -3.74 -26.48
CA GLN A 282 16.01 -3.84 -27.80
C GLN A 282 15.11 -4.54 -28.84
N VAL A 283 13.81 -4.33 -28.76
CA VAL A 283 12.84 -4.83 -29.75
C VAL A 283 12.27 -3.71 -30.60
N SER A 284 11.85 -4.05 -31.82
CA SER A 284 11.16 -3.05 -32.65
C SER A 284 9.81 -2.66 -32.06
N LYS A 285 9.41 -1.39 -32.22
CA LYS A 285 8.08 -0.91 -31.81
C LYS A 285 6.97 -1.81 -32.37
N GLY A 286 7.04 -2.19 -33.64
CA GLY A 286 6.07 -3.08 -34.26
C GLY A 286 5.95 -4.44 -33.58
N ALA A 287 7.07 -5.04 -33.16
CA ALA A 287 7.07 -6.30 -32.43
C ALA A 287 6.44 -6.14 -31.04
N PHE A 288 6.69 -5.02 -30.36
CA PHE A 288 6.08 -4.72 -29.06
C PHE A 288 4.58 -4.49 -29.17
N TYR A 289 4.13 -3.65 -30.13
CA TYR A 289 2.71 -3.36 -30.36
C TYR A 289 1.92 -4.57 -30.89
N TYR A 290 2.58 -5.59 -31.40
CA TYR A 290 1.94 -6.87 -31.70
C TYR A 290 1.45 -7.58 -30.43
N HIS A 291 2.17 -7.46 -29.31
CA HIS A 291 1.79 -8.07 -28.03
C HIS A 291 0.85 -7.19 -27.22
N PHE A 292 1.02 -5.86 -27.24
CA PHE A 292 0.28 -4.94 -26.38
C PHE A 292 -0.27 -3.76 -27.21
N ALA A 293 -1.59 -3.75 -27.42
CA ALA A 293 -2.25 -2.74 -28.23
C ALA A 293 -2.11 -1.31 -27.67
N ASN A 294 -2.04 -1.19 -26.34
CA ASN A 294 -1.93 0.07 -25.63
C ASN A 294 -1.39 -0.13 -24.22
N LYS A 295 -1.19 0.95 -23.50
CA LYS A 295 -0.63 0.98 -22.15
C LYS A 295 -1.54 0.32 -21.12
N GLU A 296 -2.87 0.45 -21.26
CA GLU A 296 -3.85 -0.21 -20.40
C GLU A 296 -3.79 -1.74 -20.56
N ALA A 297 -3.62 -2.23 -21.80
CA ALA A 297 -3.49 -3.65 -22.07
C ALA A 297 -2.22 -4.23 -21.44
N LEU A 298 -1.10 -3.51 -21.53
CA LEU A 298 0.14 -3.92 -20.85
C LEU A 298 -0.03 -3.95 -19.33
N LEU A 299 -0.56 -2.87 -18.74
CA LEU A 299 -0.77 -2.83 -17.28
C LEU A 299 -1.72 -3.93 -16.80
N THR A 300 -2.79 -4.21 -17.55
CA THR A 300 -3.71 -5.30 -17.25
C THR A 300 -2.98 -6.64 -17.21
N GLN A 301 -2.13 -6.93 -18.20
CA GLN A 301 -1.37 -8.17 -18.22
C GLN A 301 -0.28 -8.21 -17.13
N CYS A 302 0.33 -7.08 -16.75
CA CYS A 302 1.22 -7.02 -15.59
C CYS A 302 0.49 -7.40 -14.29
N PHE A 303 -0.77 -6.95 -14.12
CA PHE A 303 -1.59 -7.36 -12.98
C PHE A 303 -1.98 -8.84 -13.04
N ASP A 304 -2.38 -9.34 -14.21
CA ASP A 304 -2.70 -10.76 -14.37
C ASP A 304 -1.47 -11.62 -14.03
N TYR A 305 -0.28 -11.28 -14.52
CA TYR A 305 0.98 -11.95 -14.17
C TYR A 305 1.25 -11.90 -12.66
N THR A 306 1.10 -10.72 -12.04
CA THR A 306 1.28 -10.56 -10.58
C THR A 306 0.34 -11.50 -9.81
N LEU A 307 -0.94 -11.54 -10.17
CA LEU A 307 -1.93 -12.39 -9.50
C LEU A 307 -1.65 -13.88 -9.75
N ASP A 308 -1.22 -14.26 -10.97
CA ASP A 308 -0.80 -15.63 -11.26
C ASP A 308 0.34 -16.08 -10.34
N GLN A 309 1.34 -15.20 -10.10
CA GLN A 309 2.44 -15.49 -9.18
C GLN A 309 1.94 -15.64 -7.73
N LEU A 310 1.07 -14.73 -7.25
CA LEU A 310 0.51 -14.82 -5.90
C LEU A 310 -0.33 -16.08 -5.70
N GLU A 311 -1.18 -16.43 -6.66
CA GLU A 311 -2.00 -17.64 -6.65
C GLU A 311 -1.12 -18.91 -6.64
N GLN A 312 -0.03 -18.94 -7.42
CA GLN A 312 0.92 -20.05 -7.42
C GLN A 312 1.65 -20.18 -6.08
N VAL A 313 2.09 -19.08 -5.46
CA VAL A 313 2.70 -19.10 -4.12
C VAL A 313 1.74 -19.73 -3.11
N VAL A 314 0.51 -19.24 -3.05
CA VAL A 314 -0.49 -19.74 -2.11
C VAL A 314 -0.80 -21.21 -2.36
N ALA A 315 -1.00 -21.62 -3.62
CA ALA A 315 -1.28 -23.02 -3.97
C ALA A 315 -0.15 -24.00 -3.56
N ARG A 316 1.12 -23.58 -3.69
CA ARG A 316 2.27 -24.40 -3.25
C ARG A 316 2.35 -24.48 -1.73
N ILE A 317 2.09 -23.37 -1.03
CA ILE A 317 2.11 -23.33 0.43
C ILE A 317 0.98 -24.17 1.01
N GLU A 318 -0.17 -24.21 0.36
CA GLU A 318 -1.28 -25.06 0.77
C GLU A 318 -0.91 -26.54 0.84
N GLN A 319 -0.04 -26.99 -0.07
CA GLN A 319 0.45 -28.40 -0.15
C GLN A 319 1.49 -28.74 0.94
N LEU A 320 2.03 -27.77 1.66
CA LEU A 320 3.00 -28.03 2.72
C LEU A 320 2.32 -28.68 3.93
N GLU A 321 2.94 -29.73 4.46
CA GLU A 321 2.59 -30.30 5.75
C GLU A 321 3.21 -29.45 6.87
N ALA A 322 2.65 -28.26 7.10
CA ALA A 322 3.15 -27.30 8.07
C ALA A 322 2.01 -26.65 8.87
N PRO A 323 2.28 -26.18 10.10
CA PRO A 323 1.29 -25.42 10.87
C PRO A 323 0.86 -24.15 10.15
N ALA A 324 -0.37 -23.68 10.40
CA ALA A 324 -0.96 -22.53 9.71
C ALA A 324 -0.14 -21.25 9.90
N ALA A 325 0.44 -21.02 11.08
CA ALA A 325 1.34 -19.89 11.33
C ALA A 325 2.58 -19.92 10.42
N ALA A 326 3.20 -21.09 10.26
CA ALA A 326 4.35 -21.27 9.37
C ALA A 326 3.98 -21.09 7.89
N LYS A 327 2.77 -21.51 7.49
CA LYS A 327 2.25 -21.29 6.14
C LYS A 327 2.10 -19.80 5.83
N LEU A 328 1.54 -19.00 6.76
CA LEU A 328 1.42 -17.55 6.57
C LEU A 328 2.79 -16.88 6.47
N GLU A 329 3.71 -17.22 7.37
CA GLU A 329 5.07 -16.66 7.36
C GLU A 329 5.79 -17.02 6.05
N ALA A 330 5.70 -18.29 5.61
CA ALA A 330 6.26 -18.74 4.35
C ALA A 330 5.67 -17.99 3.15
N ALA A 331 4.35 -17.73 3.14
CA ALA A 331 3.71 -16.93 2.10
C ALA A 331 4.28 -15.51 2.03
N CYS A 332 4.38 -14.83 3.17
CA CYS A 332 4.96 -13.49 3.25
C CYS A 332 6.41 -13.45 2.75
N ARG A 333 7.25 -14.37 3.22
CA ARG A 333 8.67 -14.46 2.81
C ARG A 333 8.82 -14.76 1.32
N HIS A 334 7.96 -15.63 0.78
CA HIS A 334 8.03 -16.01 -0.64
C HIS A 334 7.62 -14.86 -1.56
N ILE A 335 6.54 -14.15 -1.22
CA ILE A 335 6.11 -12.97 -1.97
C ILE A 335 7.16 -11.86 -1.88
N PHE A 336 7.78 -11.65 -0.71
CA PHE A 336 8.89 -10.72 -0.55
C PHE A 336 10.07 -11.10 -1.46
N ALA A 337 10.44 -12.37 -1.50
CA ALA A 337 11.51 -12.87 -2.37
C ALA A 337 11.18 -12.67 -3.86
N LEU A 338 9.94 -12.90 -4.28
CA LEU A 338 9.50 -12.61 -5.64
C LEU A 338 9.65 -11.11 -5.97
N GLN A 339 9.24 -10.23 -5.07
CA GLN A 339 9.35 -8.77 -5.26
C GLN A 339 10.79 -8.31 -5.51
N ASN A 340 11.74 -8.91 -4.80
CA ASN A 340 13.13 -8.48 -4.72
C ASN A 340 14.09 -9.40 -5.51
N SER A 341 13.57 -10.20 -6.45
CA SER A 341 14.35 -11.12 -7.29
C SER A 341 14.24 -10.79 -8.78
N ASP A 342 15.00 -11.51 -9.59
CA ASP A 342 14.90 -11.42 -11.06
C ASP A 342 13.55 -11.90 -11.62
N GLN A 343 12.76 -12.63 -10.83
CA GLN A 343 11.39 -13.02 -11.19
C GLN A 343 10.39 -11.88 -11.02
N GLY A 344 10.69 -10.89 -10.18
CA GLY A 344 9.94 -9.67 -9.98
C GLY A 344 10.38 -8.52 -10.90
N PRO A 345 9.99 -7.29 -10.53
CA PRO A 345 9.05 -7.00 -9.46
C PRO A 345 7.60 -7.36 -9.83
N LEU A 346 6.73 -7.49 -8.83
CA LEU A 346 5.28 -7.52 -9.00
C LEU A 346 4.76 -6.09 -9.16
N VAL A 347 3.64 -5.89 -9.87
CA VAL A 347 3.10 -4.55 -10.06
C VAL A 347 2.52 -3.98 -8.76
N HIS A 348 2.81 -2.71 -8.47
CA HIS A 348 2.19 -2.01 -7.34
C HIS A 348 0.67 -1.95 -7.48
N PHE A 349 -0.07 -2.40 -6.47
CA PHE A 349 -1.54 -2.35 -6.49
C PHE A 349 -2.09 -0.93 -6.63
N ASN A 350 -1.34 0.09 -6.25
CA ASN A 350 -1.69 1.49 -6.45
C ASN A 350 -1.99 1.83 -7.93
N ALA A 351 -1.30 1.19 -8.86
CA ALA A 351 -1.51 1.39 -10.30
C ALA A 351 -2.88 0.88 -10.82
N ILE A 352 -3.62 0.11 -10.02
CA ILE A 352 -4.92 -0.45 -10.40
C ILE A 352 -5.96 0.65 -10.68
N THR A 353 -5.81 1.82 -10.07
CA THR A 353 -6.69 2.97 -10.26
C THR A 353 -6.63 3.53 -11.69
N ALA A 354 -5.56 3.23 -12.44
CA ALA A 354 -5.41 3.63 -13.84
C ALA A 354 -6.21 2.76 -14.82
N LEU A 355 -6.72 1.60 -14.37
CA LEU A 355 -7.46 0.65 -15.19
C LEU A 355 -8.98 0.94 -15.21
N PRO A 356 -9.68 0.54 -16.29
CA PRO A 356 -11.14 0.61 -16.36
C PRO A 356 -11.83 -0.11 -15.19
N PRO A 357 -13.01 0.35 -14.73
CA PRO A 357 -13.69 -0.20 -13.56
C PRO A 357 -13.94 -1.72 -13.64
N GLU A 358 -14.33 -2.22 -14.82
CA GLU A 358 -14.62 -3.65 -15.01
C GLU A 358 -13.36 -4.52 -14.86
N VAL A 359 -12.24 -4.06 -15.45
CA VAL A 359 -10.94 -4.74 -15.34
C VAL A 359 -10.49 -4.73 -13.89
N ARG A 360 -10.56 -3.57 -13.24
CA ARG A 360 -10.21 -3.41 -11.82
C ARG A 360 -11.03 -4.34 -10.93
N GLN A 361 -12.35 -4.42 -11.12
CA GLN A 361 -13.22 -5.31 -10.35
C GLN A 361 -12.83 -6.78 -10.51
N ARG A 362 -12.50 -7.22 -11.73
CA ARG A 362 -12.02 -8.58 -12.00
C ARG A 362 -10.72 -8.90 -11.25
N LEU A 363 -9.73 -8.01 -11.33
CA LEU A 363 -8.43 -8.18 -10.69
C LEU A 363 -8.55 -8.20 -9.15
N LEU A 364 -9.35 -7.29 -8.59
CA LEU A 364 -9.62 -7.26 -7.15
C LEU A 364 -10.37 -8.50 -6.66
N ALA A 365 -11.23 -9.09 -7.48
CA ALA A 365 -11.88 -10.35 -7.13
C ALA A 365 -10.87 -11.51 -7.03
N ARG A 366 -9.87 -11.57 -7.92
CA ARG A 366 -8.76 -12.54 -7.82
C ARG A 366 -7.93 -12.31 -6.55
N LEU A 367 -7.54 -11.08 -6.27
CA LEU A 367 -6.81 -10.73 -5.06
C LEU A 367 -7.59 -11.14 -3.79
N ALA A 368 -8.91 -10.94 -3.78
CA ALA A 368 -9.76 -11.34 -2.67
C ALA A 368 -9.76 -12.87 -2.42
N CYS A 369 -9.57 -13.69 -3.46
CA CYS A 369 -9.40 -15.15 -3.28
C CYS A 369 -8.06 -15.47 -2.60
N VAL A 370 -6.96 -14.81 -3.00
CA VAL A 370 -5.66 -14.94 -2.33
C VAL A 370 -5.78 -14.52 -0.86
N HIS A 371 -6.39 -13.37 -0.59
CA HIS A 371 -6.60 -12.89 0.77
C HIS A 371 -7.42 -13.88 1.61
N ALA A 372 -8.48 -14.46 1.07
CA ALA A 372 -9.31 -15.42 1.80
C ALA A 372 -8.52 -16.65 2.25
N THR A 373 -7.58 -17.14 1.45
CA THR A 373 -6.71 -18.25 1.84
C THR A 373 -5.74 -17.83 2.97
N LEU A 374 -5.14 -16.64 2.87
CA LEU A 374 -4.23 -16.13 3.91
C LEU A 374 -5.00 -15.83 5.21
N GLU A 375 -6.20 -15.26 5.14
CA GLU A 375 -7.11 -15.06 6.29
C GLU A 375 -7.43 -16.39 7.00
N ASN A 376 -7.64 -17.46 6.23
CA ASN A 376 -7.86 -18.79 6.78
C ASN A 376 -6.65 -19.31 7.55
N TYR A 377 -5.41 -19.03 7.09
CA TYR A 377 -4.21 -19.38 7.87
C TYR A 377 -4.15 -18.61 9.20
N VAL A 378 -4.51 -17.33 9.22
CA VAL A 378 -4.56 -16.55 10.46
C VAL A 378 -5.59 -17.15 11.42
N ALA A 379 -6.81 -17.48 10.93
CA ALA A 379 -7.88 -18.05 11.73
C ALA A 379 -7.49 -19.42 12.31
N GLN A 380 -6.98 -20.33 11.48
CA GLN A 380 -6.53 -21.67 11.93
C GLN A 380 -5.37 -21.59 12.93
N ALA A 381 -4.44 -20.64 12.72
CA ALA A 381 -3.34 -20.44 13.66
C ALA A 381 -3.83 -19.93 15.03
N ALA A 382 -4.89 -19.11 15.06
CA ALA A 382 -5.53 -18.66 16.29
C ALA A 382 -6.28 -19.81 16.98
N GLU A 383 -7.07 -20.61 16.27
CA GLU A 383 -7.77 -21.79 16.80
C GLU A 383 -6.79 -22.79 17.44
N THR A 384 -5.62 -22.98 16.84
CA THR A 384 -4.56 -23.87 17.35
C THR A 384 -3.61 -23.20 18.36
N ARG A 385 -3.91 -21.96 18.78
CA ARG A 385 -3.12 -21.17 19.73
C ARG A 385 -1.67 -20.93 19.29
N GLN A 386 -1.41 -20.93 18.00
CA GLN A 386 -0.13 -20.48 17.44
C GLN A 386 -0.10 -18.95 17.35
N PHE A 387 -1.23 -18.35 16.99
CA PHE A 387 -1.45 -16.90 16.98
C PHE A 387 -2.39 -16.49 18.11
N ARG A 388 -2.33 -15.22 18.46
CA ARG A 388 -3.29 -14.53 19.31
C ARG A 388 -4.60 -14.34 18.53
N GLU A 389 -5.70 -14.09 19.22
CA GLU A 389 -6.97 -13.78 18.59
C GLU A 389 -6.95 -12.34 18.04
N ILE A 390 -6.73 -12.20 16.74
CA ILE A 390 -6.73 -10.91 16.02
C ILE A 390 -7.59 -11.07 14.76
N PRO A 391 -8.38 -10.04 14.37
CA PRO A 391 -9.22 -10.09 13.17
C PRO A 391 -8.42 -10.40 11.89
N PRO A 392 -8.61 -11.57 11.24
CA PRO A 392 -7.78 -12.00 10.11
C PRO A 392 -7.79 -11.01 8.95
N GLY A 393 -8.96 -10.47 8.61
CA GLY A 393 -9.09 -9.54 7.48
C GLY A 393 -8.27 -8.27 7.66
N ILE A 394 -8.15 -7.71 8.88
CA ILE A 394 -7.32 -6.52 9.13
C ILE A 394 -5.83 -6.90 9.02
N VAL A 395 -5.43 -8.04 9.59
CA VAL A 395 -4.05 -8.54 9.51
C VAL A 395 -3.60 -8.69 8.05
N ILE A 396 -4.42 -9.33 7.22
CA ILE A 396 -4.06 -9.56 5.81
C ILE A 396 -4.00 -8.25 5.02
N GLN A 397 -4.86 -7.28 5.30
CA GLN A 397 -4.76 -5.96 4.67
C GLN A 397 -3.45 -5.24 5.03
N LEU A 398 -3.04 -5.28 6.31
CA LEU A 398 -1.77 -4.68 6.75
C LEU A 398 -0.57 -5.40 6.13
N LEU A 399 -0.56 -6.73 6.10
CA LEU A 399 0.49 -7.52 5.46
C LEU A 399 0.55 -7.26 3.94
N THR A 400 -0.60 -7.11 3.28
CA THR A 400 -0.67 -6.76 1.84
C THR A 400 -0.03 -5.39 1.57
N GLY A 401 -0.29 -4.40 2.43
CA GLY A 401 0.36 -3.09 2.32
C GLY A 401 1.87 -3.19 2.48
N ALA A 402 2.33 -3.91 3.51
CA ALA A 402 3.75 -4.15 3.73
C ALA A 402 4.40 -4.87 2.54
N LEU A 403 3.77 -5.92 2.01
CA LEU A 403 4.23 -6.64 0.81
C LEU A 403 4.31 -5.72 -0.42
N ASN A 404 3.31 -4.87 -0.62
CA ASN A 404 3.30 -3.92 -1.74
C ASN A 404 4.47 -2.91 -1.66
N ALA A 405 4.88 -2.51 -0.45
CA ALA A 405 5.99 -1.59 -0.21
C ALA A 405 7.37 -2.27 -0.18
N ALA A 406 7.43 -3.60 -0.10
CA ALA A 406 8.68 -4.35 0.05
C ALA A 406 9.63 -4.23 -1.16
N MET A 407 9.11 -3.94 -2.35
CA MET A 407 9.92 -3.82 -3.57
C MET A 407 10.82 -2.59 -3.60
N ASP A 408 10.57 -1.59 -2.77
CA ASP A 408 11.37 -0.37 -2.69
C ASP A 408 12.43 -0.45 -1.56
N LEU A 409 12.54 -1.59 -0.89
CA LEU A 409 13.42 -1.73 0.27
C LEU A 409 14.89 -1.54 -0.09
N ASP A 410 15.35 -2.10 -1.22
CA ASP A 410 16.74 -2.02 -1.69
C ASP A 410 17.22 -0.56 -1.89
N ALA A 411 16.31 0.36 -2.19
CA ALA A 411 16.62 1.80 -2.27
C ALA A 411 16.95 2.44 -0.91
N TRP A 412 16.60 1.78 0.20
CA TRP A 412 16.82 2.25 1.58
C TRP A 412 17.90 1.46 2.30
N GLN A 413 17.96 0.17 2.06
CA GLN A 413 18.94 -0.73 2.62
C GLN A 413 19.21 -1.87 1.64
N PRO A 414 20.49 -2.12 1.26
CA PRO A 414 20.86 -3.23 0.38
C PRO A 414 20.35 -4.58 0.94
N ILE A 415 19.83 -5.41 0.05
CA ILE A 415 19.35 -6.76 0.37
C ILE A 415 20.46 -7.75 -0.01
N ASP A 416 21.34 -8.04 0.94
CA ASP A 416 22.44 -9.00 0.74
C ASP A 416 21.95 -10.46 0.86
N ASP A 417 21.06 -10.73 1.82
CA ASP A 417 20.39 -12.01 2.02
C ASP A 417 18.88 -11.80 2.04
N ILE A 418 18.22 -12.28 0.99
CA ILE A 418 16.78 -12.07 0.80
C ILE A 418 15.94 -12.78 1.87
N ASN A 419 16.39 -13.94 2.36
CA ASN A 419 15.68 -14.70 3.38
C ASN A 419 15.81 -14.03 4.75
N HIS A 420 17.02 -13.54 5.06
CA HIS A 420 17.26 -12.78 6.30
C HIS A 420 16.45 -11.48 6.29
N SER A 421 16.54 -10.69 5.21
CA SER A 421 15.80 -9.44 5.07
C SER A 421 14.28 -9.63 5.12
N ALA A 422 13.74 -10.69 4.53
CA ALA A 422 12.34 -11.04 4.62
C ALA A 422 11.93 -11.35 6.08
N GLY A 423 12.78 -12.09 6.81
CA GLY A 423 12.57 -12.40 8.22
C GLY A 423 12.52 -11.15 9.09
N GLU A 424 13.48 -10.23 8.91
CA GLU A 424 13.49 -8.96 9.62
C GLU A 424 12.26 -8.10 9.25
N TYR A 425 11.91 -8.02 7.96
CA TYR A 425 10.81 -7.21 7.45
C TYR A 425 9.47 -7.58 8.07
N PHE A 426 9.17 -8.87 8.17
CA PHE A 426 7.91 -9.33 8.75
C PHE A 426 7.96 -9.54 10.26
N SER A 427 9.14 -9.49 10.89
CA SER A 427 9.30 -9.75 12.33
C SER A 427 8.39 -8.87 13.20
N VAL A 428 8.13 -7.63 12.79
CA VAL A 428 7.26 -6.70 13.51
C VAL A 428 5.81 -7.18 13.57
N PHE A 429 5.32 -7.83 12.51
CA PHE A 429 3.95 -8.36 12.48
C PHE A 429 3.83 -9.70 13.20
N PHE A 430 4.87 -10.52 13.18
CA PHE A 430 4.84 -11.83 13.85
C PHE A 430 5.20 -11.75 15.33
N SER A 431 6.19 -10.95 15.71
CA SER A 431 6.73 -10.90 17.07
C SER A 431 6.47 -9.58 17.81
N GLY A 432 5.94 -8.56 17.14
CA GLY A 432 5.72 -7.22 17.68
C GLY A 432 7.01 -6.44 17.94
N LEU A 433 6.87 -5.26 18.52
CA LEU A 433 7.96 -4.36 18.89
C LEU A 433 8.31 -4.42 20.38
N ALA A 434 7.36 -4.77 21.26
CA ALA A 434 7.56 -4.70 22.70
C ALA A 434 8.73 -5.58 23.16
N SER A 435 9.57 -5.01 24.01
CA SER A 435 10.61 -5.78 24.70
C SER A 435 9.98 -6.76 25.69
N PRO A 436 10.50 -8.00 25.84
CA PRO A 436 10.00 -8.97 26.83
C PRO A 436 9.97 -8.45 28.27
N THR A 437 10.83 -7.47 28.60
CA THR A 437 10.89 -6.82 29.91
C THR A 437 9.74 -5.84 30.18
N HIS A 438 9.03 -5.38 29.15
CA HIS A 438 7.88 -4.47 29.26
C HIS A 438 6.52 -5.19 29.13
N LEU A 439 6.51 -6.50 28.91
CA LEU A 439 5.29 -7.33 28.83
C LEU A 439 4.89 -7.94 30.17
N GLN A 440 5.62 -7.65 31.27
CA GLN A 440 5.31 -8.02 32.64
C GLN A 440 4.64 -6.86 33.38
#